data_015ffd3d1042f5fd83dd53654af2cb17
#
_entry.id   015ffd3d1042f5fd83dd53654af2cb17
#
_cell.length_a   1.000
_cell.length_b   1.000
_cell.length_c   1.000
_cell.angle_alpha   90.00
_cell.angle_beta   90.00
_cell.angle_gamma   90.00
#
_symmetry.space_group_name_H-M   'P 1'
#
loop_
_entity.id
_entity.type
_entity.pdbx_description
1 polymer ?
#
loop_
_entity_poly.entity_id
_entity_poly.type
_entity_poly.pdbx_seq_one_letter_code
_entity_poly.pdbx_strand_id
1 'polypeptide(L)'
;MPELDKKSPVCPDCLACGFPFWEQLTPEEQEFLCRTTRPVKYKKGERVHSPVESCVGILLLRSGQLRAYLLSEDGRDVTLYRLFPGEVCILSASCVMDSVNFDLYIDAEEDTEAYCIGAGTFRRLMQQNVHVRCFAYQMTAERFSDTMWTMQQILFMSADRRLAIFLTDELAKTGGSDVRMTHDQMARYMGSAREVVSRLLKYFAQEGWVRLYRGGVEVLDKQKLQEIARGQ
;
A
#
# COMPACT_ATOMS: atom_id res chain seq x y z
N MET A 1 -10.05 12.66 14.06
CA MET A 1 -10.22 11.31 14.65
C MET A 1 -11.32 10.62 13.86
N PRO A 2 -11.09 9.45 13.25
CA PRO A 2 -12.13 8.76 12.50
C PRO A 2 -13.29 8.37 13.44
N GLU A 3 -14.51 8.42 12.92
CA GLU A 3 -15.71 8.00 13.65
C GLU A 3 -15.58 6.51 14.00
N LEU A 4 -15.52 6.25 15.29
CA LEU A 4 -15.38 4.92 15.87
C LEU A 4 -16.77 4.29 16.00
N ASP A 5 -17.08 3.33 15.15
CA ASP A 5 -18.26 2.48 15.34
C ASP A 5 -18.00 1.51 16.52
N LYS A 6 -18.60 1.84 17.69
CA LYS A 6 -18.30 1.22 18.97
C LYS A 6 -19.04 -0.12 19.25
N LYS A 7 -19.75 -0.73 18.31
CA LYS A 7 -20.82 -1.68 18.68
C LYS A 7 -20.84 -3.07 18.06
N SER A 8 -19.84 -3.53 17.35
CA SER A 8 -19.86 -4.96 16.94
C SER A 8 -18.52 -5.62 17.22
N PRO A 9 -18.48 -6.72 17.99
CA PRO A 9 -17.27 -7.52 18.10
C PRO A 9 -16.87 -7.98 16.70
N VAL A 10 -15.59 -7.87 16.37
CA VAL A 10 -15.09 -8.33 15.08
C VAL A 10 -15.24 -9.85 15.01
N CYS A 11 -15.85 -10.33 13.92
CA CYS A 11 -16.04 -11.75 13.71
C CYS A 11 -14.69 -12.49 13.69
N PRO A 12 -14.52 -13.59 14.45
CA PRO A 12 -13.31 -14.40 14.43
C PRO A 12 -12.91 -14.82 13.00
N ASP A 13 -13.88 -15.21 12.16
CA ASP A 13 -13.65 -15.65 10.79
C ASP A 13 -13.01 -14.55 9.93
N CYS A 14 -13.37 -13.27 10.17
CA CYS A 14 -12.78 -12.14 9.45
C CYS A 14 -11.29 -11.93 9.78
N LEU A 15 -10.89 -12.19 11.03
CA LEU A 15 -9.50 -12.11 11.45
C LEU A 15 -8.71 -13.35 11.05
N ALA A 16 -9.33 -14.53 11.12
CA ALA A 16 -8.74 -15.79 10.69
C ALA A 16 -8.31 -15.76 9.21
N CYS A 17 -9.14 -15.18 8.33
CA CYS A 17 -8.80 -15.04 6.91
C CYS A 17 -7.66 -14.04 6.65
N GLY A 18 -7.44 -13.04 7.53
CA GLY A 18 -6.48 -11.97 7.33
C GLY A 18 -5.12 -12.16 8.01
N PHE A 19 -5.04 -13.08 9.00
CA PHE A 19 -3.83 -13.30 9.76
C PHE A 19 -3.38 -14.76 9.72
N PRO A 20 -2.26 -15.07 9.02
CA PRO A 20 -1.75 -16.46 8.89
C PRO A 20 -1.43 -17.14 10.22
N PHE A 21 -1.18 -16.36 11.26
CA PHE A 21 -0.89 -16.85 12.61
C PHE A 21 -2.14 -17.20 13.44
N TRP A 22 -3.35 -17.04 12.91
CA TRP A 22 -4.60 -17.19 13.66
C TRP A 22 -4.73 -18.58 14.32
N GLU A 23 -4.41 -19.64 13.60
CA GLU A 23 -4.49 -21.01 14.11
C GLU A 23 -3.43 -21.34 15.17
N GLN A 24 -2.37 -20.51 15.25
CA GLN A 24 -1.32 -20.64 16.26
C GLN A 24 -1.57 -19.81 17.52
N LEU A 25 -2.69 -19.10 17.58
CA LEU A 25 -3.15 -18.40 18.78
C LEU A 25 -3.89 -19.36 19.70
N THR A 26 -3.71 -19.19 21.02
CA THR A 26 -4.58 -19.85 22.00
C THR A 26 -6.01 -19.29 21.95
N PRO A 27 -7.03 -20.02 22.43
CA PRO A 27 -8.38 -19.48 22.49
C PRO A 27 -8.49 -18.14 23.22
N GLU A 28 -7.72 -17.95 24.28
CA GLU A 28 -7.68 -16.70 25.06
C GLU A 28 -7.06 -15.56 24.24
N GLU A 29 -6.02 -15.84 23.46
CA GLU A 29 -5.39 -14.85 22.56
C GLU A 29 -6.33 -14.47 21.41
N GLN A 30 -7.05 -15.44 20.84
CA GLN A 30 -8.07 -15.21 19.80
C GLN A 30 -9.20 -14.33 20.34
N GLU A 31 -9.76 -14.66 21.50
CA GLU A 31 -10.79 -13.85 22.15
C GLU A 31 -10.29 -12.42 22.47
N PHE A 32 -9.07 -12.32 23.01
CA PHE A 32 -8.45 -11.04 23.29
C PHE A 32 -8.30 -10.19 22.02
N LEU A 33 -7.84 -10.79 20.91
CA LEU A 33 -7.69 -10.12 19.63
C LEU A 33 -9.04 -9.64 19.08
N CYS A 34 -10.06 -10.51 19.06
CA CYS A 34 -11.41 -10.14 18.62
C CYS A 34 -12.01 -8.99 19.42
N ARG A 35 -11.86 -9.03 20.74
CA ARG A 35 -12.41 -8.01 21.66
C ARG A 35 -11.71 -6.65 21.52
N THR A 36 -10.43 -6.65 21.18
CA THR A 36 -9.62 -5.42 21.11
C THR A 36 -9.45 -4.86 19.71
N THR A 37 -9.84 -5.62 18.69
CA THR A 37 -9.86 -5.16 17.30
C THR A 37 -11.12 -4.32 17.04
N ARG A 38 -10.97 -3.26 16.25
CA ARG A 38 -12.06 -2.33 15.94
C ARG A 38 -12.21 -2.13 14.44
N PRO A 39 -13.43 -2.08 13.90
CA PRO A 39 -13.66 -1.60 12.56
C PRO A 39 -13.36 -0.10 12.49
N VAL A 40 -12.68 0.32 11.44
CA VAL A 40 -12.37 1.72 11.15
C VAL A 40 -12.69 2.03 9.71
N LYS A 41 -13.05 3.27 9.43
CA LYS A 41 -13.38 3.77 8.09
C LYS A 41 -12.62 5.05 7.83
N TYR A 42 -12.09 5.16 6.63
CA TYR A 42 -11.40 6.36 6.15
C TYR A 42 -12.03 6.79 4.84
N LYS A 43 -12.25 8.08 4.69
CA LYS A 43 -12.73 8.65 3.44
C LYS A 43 -11.57 8.82 2.47
N LYS A 44 -11.87 8.78 1.18
CA LYS A 44 -10.90 9.11 0.15
C LYS A 44 -10.20 10.44 0.43
N GLY A 45 -8.86 10.43 0.43
CA GLY A 45 -8.01 11.58 0.74
C GLY A 45 -7.76 11.81 2.23
N GLU A 46 -8.36 11.00 3.13
CA GLU A 46 -8.14 11.12 4.57
C GLU A 46 -6.76 10.57 4.96
N ARG A 47 -6.07 11.29 5.87
CA ARG A 47 -4.83 10.86 6.47
C ARG A 47 -5.08 9.73 7.46
N VAL A 48 -4.44 8.58 7.23
CA VAL A 48 -4.51 7.40 8.10
C VAL A 48 -3.38 7.43 9.13
N HIS A 49 -2.18 7.87 8.71
CA HIS A 49 -1.01 7.96 9.58
C HIS A 49 -0.08 9.07 9.12
N SER A 50 0.52 9.77 10.10
CA SER A 50 1.60 10.74 9.89
C SER A 50 2.62 10.65 11.03
N PRO A 51 3.87 11.14 10.84
CA PRO A 51 4.91 11.09 11.88
C PRO A 51 4.56 11.85 13.16
N VAL A 52 3.71 12.88 13.04
CA VAL A 52 3.32 13.76 14.14
C VAL A 52 2.15 13.20 14.96
N GLU A 53 1.37 12.29 14.37
CA GLU A 53 0.20 11.72 15.00
C GLU A 53 0.54 10.45 15.79
N SER A 54 -0.33 10.15 16.78
CA SER A 54 -0.19 8.92 17.55
C SER A 54 -0.35 7.69 16.66
N CYS A 55 0.39 6.65 16.99
CA CYS A 55 0.36 5.36 16.31
C CYS A 55 -1.06 4.79 16.22
N VAL A 56 -1.52 4.50 15.03
CA VAL A 56 -2.87 3.99 14.77
C VAL A 56 -3.00 2.53 15.23
N GLY A 57 -2.01 1.72 14.93
CA GLY A 57 -2.03 0.27 15.12
C GLY A 57 -1.89 -0.47 13.79
N ILE A 58 -2.05 -1.79 13.83
CA ILE A 58 -2.04 -2.64 12.63
C ILE A 58 -3.40 -2.56 11.94
N LEU A 59 -3.41 -2.35 10.63
CA LEU A 59 -4.63 -2.31 9.82
C LEU A 59 -4.70 -3.52 8.90
N LEU A 60 -5.79 -4.28 8.96
CA LEU A 60 -6.17 -5.29 7.97
C LEU A 60 -7.24 -4.69 7.05
N LEU A 61 -6.92 -4.48 5.79
CA LEU A 61 -7.82 -3.86 4.82
C LEU A 61 -8.92 -4.83 4.41
N ARG A 62 -10.17 -4.33 4.42
CA ARG A 62 -11.36 -5.06 3.93
C ARG A 62 -11.79 -4.56 2.55
N SER A 63 -11.71 -3.27 2.33
CA SER A 63 -12.07 -2.62 1.06
C SER A 63 -11.29 -1.33 0.89
N GLY A 64 -11.25 -0.81 -0.32
CA GLY A 64 -10.55 0.44 -0.65
C GLY A 64 -9.05 0.24 -0.87
N GLN A 65 -8.30 1.32 -0.76
CA GLN A 65 -6.87 1.33 -1.02
C GLN A 65 -6.16 2.34 -0.11
N LEU A 66 -5.02 1.92 0.48
CA LEU A 66 -4.11 2.82 1.18
C LEU A 66 -2.83 3.02 0.35
N ARG A 67 -2.25 4.19 0.49
CA ARG A 67 -0.97 4.57 -0.11
C ARG A 67 0.01 4.98 0.97
N ALA A 68 1.16 4.31 1.03
CA ALA A 68 2.27 4.66 1.89
C ALA A 68 3.33 5.43 1.08
N TYR A 69 3.79 6.57 1.60
CA TYR A 69 4.70 7.46 0.87
C TYR A 69 5.60 8.28 1.79
N LEU A 70 6.71 8.73 1.25
CA LEU A 70 7.57 9.74 1.85
C LEU A 70 7.21 11.11 1.28
N LEU A 71 7.33 12.14 2.12
CA LEU A 71 7.10 13.53 1.74
C LEU A 71 8.38 14.33 1.98
N SER A 72 8.88 15.00 0.94
CA SER A 72 10.02 15.88 1.06
C SER A 72 9.63 17.27 1.60
N GLU A 73 10.59 18.05 2.08
CA GLU A 73 10.38 19.41 2.60
C GLU A 73 9.78 20.37 1.55
N ASP A 74 10.06 20.17 0.28
CA ASP A 74 9.51 20.95 -0.84
C ASP A 74 8.14 20.42 -1.34
N GLY A 75 7.53 19.48 -0.61
CA GLY A 75 6.17 18.98 -0.85
C GLY A 75 6.08 17.91 -1.95
N ARG A 76 7.19 17.37 -2.45
CA ARG A 76 7.17 16.23 -3.36
C ARG A 76 6.96 14.93 -2.58
N ASP A 77 6.10 14.08 -3.09
CA ASP A 77 5.86 12.79 -2.50
C ASP A 77 6.39 11.63 -3.39
N VAL A 78 6.86 10.57 -2.73
CA VAL A 78 7.31 9.34 -3.39
C VAL A 78 6.57 8.17 -2.78
N THR A 79 5.75 7.50 -3.58
CA THR A 79 5.04 6.29 -3.15
C THR A 79 6.03 5.15 -2.93
N LEU A 80 6.00 4.57 -1.76
CA LEU A 80 6.79 3.37 -1.43
C LEU A 80 6.04 2.12 -1.85
N TYR A 81 4.77 2.02 -1.46
CA TYR A 81 3.87 0.92 -1.82
C TYR A 81 2.41 1.32 -1.65
N ARG A 82 1.54 0.51 -2.20
CA ARG A 82 0.08 0.59 -2.01
C ARG A 82 -0.41 -0.69 -1.35
N LEU A 83 -1.50 -0.59 -0.64
CA LEU A 83 -2.15 -1.70 0.08
C LEU A 83 -3.57 -1.87 -0.43
N PHE A 84 -3.95 -3.11 -0.64
CA PHE A 84 -5.22 -3.53 -1.21
C PHE A 84 -6.02 -4.39 -0.22
N PRO A 85 -7.30 -4.70 -0.50
CA PRO A 85 -8.11 -5.58 0.35
C PRO A 85 -7.43 -6.94 0.61
N GLY A 86 -7.43 -7.37 1.87
CA GLY A 86 -6.75 -8.57 2.34
C GLY A 86 -5.32 -8.35 2.82
N GLU A 87 -4.72 -7.19 2.54
CA GLU A 87 -3.35 -6.89 2.97
C GLU A 87 -3.32 -6.20 4.34
N VAL A 88 -2.19 -6.39 5.03
CA VAL A 88 -1.93 -5.83 6.35
C VAL A 88 -0.98 -4.64 6.28
N CYS A 89 -1.42 -3.51 6.82
CA CYS A 89 -0.56 -2.35 7.04
C CYS A 89 0.10 -2.44 8.41
N ILE A 90 1.37 -2.84 8.45
CA ILE A 90 2.13 -2.93 9.70
C ILE A 90 2.83 -1.61 10.04
N LEU A 91 3.24 -0.83 9.03
CA LEU A 91 3.96 0.43 9.28
C LEU A 91 3.08 1.55 9.84
N SER A 92 1.73 1.41 9.83
CA SER A 92 0.82 2.26 10.61
C SER A 92 1.00 2.09 12.14
N ALA A 93 1.72 1.04 12.54
CA ALA A 93 2.13 0.75 13.90
C ALA A 93 3.64 0.84 14.08
N SER A 94 4.31 1.80 13.44
CA SER A 94 5.76 2.01 13.53
C SER A 94 6.28 2.08 14.97
N CYS A 95 5.47 2.59 15.88
CA CYS A 95 5.75 2.63 17.32
C CYS A 95 5.85 1.25 18.00
N VAL A 96 5.41 0.17 17.35
CA VAL A 96 5.57 -1.21 17.86
C VAL A 96 6.96 -1.76 17.54
N MET A 97 7.63 -1.15 16.56
CA MET A 97 8.96 -1.51 16.10
C MET A 97 9.91 -0.35 16.42
N ASP A 98 10.72 -0.50 17.44
CA ASP A 98 11.64 0.54 17.94
C ASP A 98 12.72 0.98 16.93
N SER A 99 12.80 0.33 15.76
CA SER A 99 13.83 0.55 14.73
C SER A 99 13.36 1.33 13.50
N VAL A 100 12.11 1.80 13.45
CA VAL A 100 11.60 2.59 12.31
C VAL A 100 11.87 4.07 12.56
N ASN A 101 12.86 4.63 11.86
CA ASN A 101 13.37 6.00 12.06
C ASN A 101 13.16 6.89 10.82
N PHE A 102 12.06 6.75 10.10
CA PHE A 102 11.73 7.59 8.96
C PHE A 102 10.27 8.04 8.99
N ASP A 103 10.04 9.22 8.43
CA ASP A 103 8.74 9.85 8.37
C ASP A 103 7.89 9.21 7.27
N LEU A 104 6.93 8.37 7.67
CA LEU A 104 6.01 7.71 6.77
C LEU A 104 4.63 8.37 6.86
N TYR A 105 4.05 8.63 5.69
CA TYR A 105 2.68 9.06 5.55
C TYR A 105 1.84 7.95 4.94
N ILE A 106 0.60 7.79 5.41
CA ILE A 106 -0.36 6.83 4.86
C ILE A 106 -1.67 7.57 4.66
N ASP A 107 -2.16 7.59 3.42
CA ASP A 107 -3.45 8.19 3.05
C ASP A 107 -4.38 7.13 2.45
N ALA A 108 -5.68 7.33 2.61
CA ALA A 108 -6.70 6.56 1.92
C ALA A 108 -6.90 7.11 0.49
N GLU A 109 -6.64 6.29 -0.53
CA GLU A 109 -6.81 6.67 -1.94
C GLU A 109 -8.26 6.49 -2.42
N GLU A 110 -9.00 5.66 -1.70
CA GLU A 110 -10.41 5.37 -1.89
C GLU A 110 -11.11 5.35 -0.52
N ASP A 111 -12.45 5.34 -0.49
CA ASP A 111 -13.20 5.05 0.74
C ASP A 111 -12.77 3.66 1.23
N THR A 112 -12.13 3.61 2.38
CA THR A 112 -11.44 2.41 2.89
C THR A 112 -12.08 1.95 4.18
N GLU A 113 -12.36 0.64 4.27
CA GLU A 113 -12.72 -0.03 5.51
C GLU A 113 -11.60 -0.98 5.94
N ALA A 114 -11.27 -0.99 7.23
CA ALA A 114 -10.25 -1.85 7.78
C ALA A 114 -10.60 -2.31 9.19
N TYR A 115 -9.95 -3.38 9.64
CA TYR A 115 -9.87 -3.73 11.05
C TYR A 115 -8.58 -3.17 11.63
N CYS A 116 -8.70 -2.49 12.76
CA CYS A 116 -7.57 -1.88 13.48
C CYS A 116 -7.29 -2.67 14.76
N ILE A 117 -6.08 -3.22 14.86
CA ILE A 117 -5.52 -3.79 16.08
C ILE A 117 -4.63 -2.73 16.70
N GLY A 118 -5.01 -2.23 17.87
CA GLY A 118 -4.23 -1.20 18.57
C GLY A 118 -2.78 -1.64 18.82
N ALA A 119 -1.85 -0.70 18.73
CA ALA A 119 -0.42 -0.96 18.87
C ALA A 119 -0.05 -1.69 20.19
N GLY A 120 -0.69 -1.32 21.31
CA GLY A 120 -0.49 -2.00 22.59
C GLY A 120 -0.93 -3.46 22.60
N THR A 121 -2.08 -3.76 21.98
CA THR A 121 -2.58 -5.14 21.80
C THR A 121 -1.60 -5.97 20.99
N PHE A 122 -1.17 -5.45 19.84
CA PHE A 122 -0.26 -6.17 18.97
C PHE A 122 1.11 -6.38 19.60
N ARG A 123 1.67 -5.37 20.26
CA ARG A 123 2.94 -5.49 21.02
C ARG A 123 2.85 -6.58 22.08
N ARG A 124 1.76 -6.65 22.84
CA ARG A 124 1.55 -7.71 23.82
C ARG A 124 1.54 -9.09 23.20
N LEU A 125 0.80 -9.26 22.09
CA LEU A 125 0.77 -10.55 21.37
C LEU A 125 2.15 -10.92 20.82
N MET A 126 2.92 -9.98 20.26
CA MET A 126 4.29 -10.24 19.80
C MET A 126 5.23 -10.70 20.92
N GLN A 127 5.04 -10.21 22.15
CA GLN A 127 5.83 -10.63 23.30
C GLN A 127 5.49 -12.04 23.77
N GLN A 128 4.22 -12.43 23.70
CA GLN A 128 3.70 -13.69 24.23
C GLN A 128 3.72 -14.82 23.22
N ASN A 129 3.53 -14.52 21.92
CA ASN A 129 3.39 -15.51 20.85
C ASN A 129 4.46 -15.32 19.77
N VAL A 130 5.28 -16.37 19.58
CA VAL A 130 6.38 -16.36 18.59
C VAL A 130 5.87 -16.24 17.16
N HIS A 131 4.72 -16.81 16.83
CA HIS A 131 4.16 -16.78 15.48
C HIS A 131 3.69 -15.37 15.09
N VAL A 132 3.10 -14.63 16.04
CA VAL A 132 2.74 -13.21 15.84
C VAL A 132 4.01 -12.37 15.62
N ARG A 133 5.05 -12.63 16.39
CA ARG A 133 6.33 -11.94 16.24
C ARG A 133 7.01 -12.25 14.91
N CYS A 134 7.03 -13.52 14.50
CA CYS A 134 7.55 -13.92 13.19
C CYS A 134 6.78 -13.24 12.04
N PHE A 135 5.46 -13.22 12.11
CA PHE A 135 4.62 -12.52 11.15
C PHE A 135 4.98 -11.04 11.05
N ALA A 136 5.14 -10.35 12.18
CA ALA A 136 5.49 -8.93 12.20
C ALA A 136 6.84 -8.66 11.51
N TYR A 137 7.85 -9.48 11.78
CA TYR A 137 9.16 -9.34 11.14
C TYR A 137 9.11 -9.71 9.65
N GLN A 138 8.35 -10.72 9.26
CA GLN A 138 8.16 -11.09 7.86
C GLN A 138 7.51 -9.94 7.08
N MET A 139 6.41 -9.38 7.58
CA MET A 139 5.75 -8.22 6.97
C MET A 139 6.71 -7.02 6.84
N THR A 140 7.53 -6.79 7.86
CA THR A 140 8.51 -5.70 7.81
C THR A 140 9.58 -5.95 6.74
N ALA A 141 10.07 -7.18 6.62
CA ALA A 141 11.03 -7.56 5.59
C ALA A 141 10.44 -7.41 4.18
N GLU A 142 9.17 -7.77 3.98
CA GLU A 142 8.45 -7.56 2.72
C GLU A 142 8.35 -6.06 2.39
N ARG A 143 7.95 -5.22 3.34
CA ARG A 143 7.87 -3.76 3.14
C ARG A 143 9.25 -3.12 2.89
N PHE A 144 10.29 -3.63 3.52
CA PHE A 144 11.66 -3.24 3.22
C PHE A 144 12.04 -3.59 1.77
N SER A 145 11.73 -4.81 1.33
CA SER A 145 11.98 -5.24 -0.05
C SER A 145 11.23 -4.37 -1.08
N ASP A 146 9.95 -4.08 -0.85
CA ASP A 146 9.15 -3.18 -1.70
C ASP A 146 9.79 -1.78 -1.80
N THR A 147 10.23 -1.26 -0.65
CA THR A 147 10.87 0.07 -0.58
C THR A 147 12.20 0.08 -1.32
N MET A 148 13.02 -0.96 -1.15
CA MET A 148 14.30 -1.11 -1.85
C MET A 148 14.10 -1.24 -3.37
N TRP A 149 13.06 -1.95 -3.80
CA TRP A 149 12.70 -2.04 -5.21
C TRP A 149 12.30 -0.68 -5.78
N THR A 150 11.47 0.08 -5.08
CA THR A 150 11.09 1.44 -5.47
C THR A 150 12.33 2.35 -5.57
N MET A 151 13.22 2.27 -4.60
CA MET A 151 14.46 3.03 -4.57
C MET A 151 15.39 2.66 -5.74
N GLN A 152 15.54 1.39 -6.04
CA GLN A 152 16.31 0.89 -7.20
C GLN A 152 15.73 1.42 -8.52
N GLN A 153 14.41 1.43 -8.68
CA GLN A 153 13.76 2.01 -9.85
C GLN A 153 14.10 3.49 -10.02
N ILE A 154 13.97 4.27 -8.94
CA ILE A 154 14.18 5.73 -8.99
C ILE A 154 15.64 6.06 -9.28
N LEU A 155 16.60 5.34 -8.71
CA LEU A 155 18.02 5.62 -8.81
C LEU A 155 18.66 5.14 -10.12
N PHE A 156 18.21 4.01 -10.66
CA PHE A 156 18.94 3.29 -11.70
C PHE A 156 18.14 3.01 -12.98
N MET A 157 16.82 3.24 -12.99
CA MET A 157 16.01 2.99 -14.18
C MET A 157 15.60 4.29 -14.87
N SER A 158 15.61 4.29 -16.20
CA SER A 158 15.08 5.37 -17.01
C SER A 158 13.57 5.56 -16.78
N ALA A 159 13.06 6.75 -17.02
CA ALA A 159 11.66 7.07 -16.72
C ALA A 159 10.67 6.32 -17.64
N ASP A 160 11.05 6.02 -18.88
CA ASP A 160 10.28 5.21 -19.83
C ASP A 160 10.17 3.76 -19.36
N ARG A 161 11.28 3.17 -18.89
CA ARG A 161 11.28 1.84 -18.30
C ARG A 161 10.38 1.77 -17.07
N ARG A 162 10.46 2.75 -16.15
CA ARG A 162 9.59 2.83 -14.97
C ARG A 162 8.12 2.96 -15.35
N LEU A 163 7.80 3.74 -16.39
CA LEU A 163 6.44 3.86 -16.90
C LEU A 163 5.93 2.54 -17.47
N ALA A 164 6.77 1.83 -18.22
CA ALA A 164 6.41 0.53 -18.76
C ALA A 164 6.17 -0.52 -17.67
N ILE A 165 7.03 -0.58 -16.64
CA ILE A 165 6.83 -1.41 -15.44
C ILE A 165 5.50 -1.06 -14.79
N PHE A 166 5.27 0.22 -14.48
CA PHE A 166 4.05 0.69 -13.83
C PHE A 166 2.79 0.28 -14.59
N LEU A 167 2.72 0.52 -15.90
CA LEU A 167 1.57 0.14 -16.72
C LEU A 167 1.36 -1.38 -16.73
N THR A 168 2.43 -2.16 -16.83
CA THR A 168 2.37 -3.63 -16.82
C THR A 168 1.84 -4.15 -15.47
N ASP A 169 2.29 -3.60 -14.36
CA ASP A 169 1.86 -3.98 -13.03
C ASP A 169 0.38 -3.63 -12.77
N GLU A 170 -0.07 -2.45 -13.25
CA GLU A 170 -1.49 -2.07 -13.13
C GLU A 170 -2.40 -3.00 -13.96
N LEU A 171 -1.96 -3.39 -15.15
CA LEU A 171 -2.70 -4.35 -15.97
C LEU A 171 -2.76 -5.74 -15.32
N ALA A 172 -1.69 -6.17 -14.65
CA ALA A 172 -1.68 -7.45 -13.94
C ALA A 172 -2.70 -7.48 -12.79
N LYS A 173 -2.90 -6.34 -12.10
CA LYS A 173 -3.89 -6.21 -11.01
C LYS A 173 -5.33 -6.21 -11.51
N THR A 174 -5.58 -5.56 -12.66
CA THR A 174 -6.95 -5.39 -13.19
C THR A 174 -7.38 -6.50 -14.14
N GLY A 175 -6.43 -7.27 -14.67
CA GLY A 175 -6.67 -8.31 -15.69
C GLY A 175 -7.07 -7.76 -17.07
N GLY A 176 -7.10 -6.44 -17.25
CA GLY A 176 -7.57 -5.76 -18.47
C GLY A 176 -6.47 -5.26 -19.39
N SER A 177 -6.81 -4.26 -20.20
CA SER A 177 -5.89 -3.47 -21.03
C SER A 177 -5.91 -1.98 -20.66
N ASP A 178 -6.67 -1.60 -19.65
CA ASP A 178 -7.04 -0.22 -19.35
C ASP A 178 -6.54 0.20 -17.97
N VAL A 179 -5.78 1.31 -17.91
CA VAL A 179 -5.28 1.92 -16.68
C VAL A 179 -6.00 3.25 -16.45
N ARG A 180 -6.98 3.26 -15.54
CA ARG A 180 -7.84 4.43 -15.24
C ARG A 180 -7.21 5.31 -14.19
N MET A 181 -6.22 6.09 -14.59
CA MET A 181 -5.50 7.02 -13.72
C MET A 181 -5.12 8.28 -14.49
N THR A 182 -5.10 9.40 -13.79
CA THR A 182 -4.56 10.65 -14.33
C THR A 182 -3.03 10.59 -14.41
N HIS A 183 -2.43 11.40 -15.29
CA HIS A 183 -0.97 11.50 -15.39
C HIS A 183 -0.33 11.95 -14.07
N ASP A 184 -1.03 12.73 -13.27
CA ASP A 184 -0.59 13.15 -11.95
C ASP A 184 -0.53 11.97 -10.96
N GLN A 185 -1.56 11.12 -10.93
CA GLN A 185 -1.56 9.91 -10.12
C GLN A 185 -0.44 8.95 -10.53
N MET A 186 -0.26 8.72 -11.85
CA MET A 186 0.84 7.89 -12.36
C MET A 186 2.20 8.45 -11.94
N ALA A 187 2.37 9.78 -12.03
CA ALA A 187 3.62 10.43 -11.63
C ALA A 187 3.94 10.23 -10.15
N ARG A 188 2.95 10.37 -9.26
CA ARG A 188 3.11 10.10 -7.83
C ARG A 188 3.51 8.65 -7.56
N TYR A 189 2.85 7.68 -8.22
CA TYR A 189 3.16 6.27 -8.03
C TYR A 189 4.54 5.87 -8.54
N MET A 190 5.01 6.55 -9.59
CA MET A 190 6.34 6.31 -10.16
C MET A 190 7.47 7.13 -9.50
N GLY A 191 7.16 8.02 -8.56
CA GLY A 191 8.14 8.99 -8.03
C GLY A 191 8.73 9.87 -9.14
N SER A 192 7.89 10.43 -10.02
CA SER A 192 8.29 11.23 -11.18
C SER A 192 7.48 12.52 -11.29
N ALA A 193 7.90 13.44 -12.14
CA ALA A 193 7.12 14.65 -12.43
C ALA A 193 6.01 14.35 -13.46
N ARG A 194 4.85 15.00 -13.31
CA ARG A 194 3.71 14.87 -14.23
C ARG A 194 4.09 15.16 -15.69
N GLU A 195 4.92 16.16 -15.90
CA GLU A 195 5.38 16.57 -17.23
C GLU A 195 6.17 15.46 -17.91
N VAL A 196 7.00 14.74 -17.16
CA VAL A 196 7.77 13.59 -17.64
C VAL A 196 6.84 12.48 -18.05
N VAL A 197 5.89 12.10 -17.19
CA VAL A 197 4.90 11.06 -17.51
C VAL A 197 4.06 11.44 -18.72
N SER A 198 3.59 12.69 -18.79
CA SER A 198 2.80 13.19 -19.93
C SER A 198 3.55 13.11 -21.25
N ARG A 199 4.84 13.45 -21.25
CA ARG A 199 5.71 13.36 -22.44
C ARG A 199 5.93 11.92 -22.86
N LEU A 200 6.23 11.04 -21.92
CA LEU A 200 6.45 9.61 -22.20
C LEU A 200 5.19 8.93 -22.71
N LEU A 201 4.04 9.20 -22.12
CA LEU A 201 2.77 8.65 -22.61
C LEU A 201 2.41 9.13 -24.01
N LYS A 202 2.71 10.39 -24.35
CA LYS A 202 2.56 10.88 -25.73
C LYS A 202 3.49 10.16 -26.70
N TYR A 203 4.74 9.93 -26.29
CA TYR A 203 5.69 9.15 -27.08
C TYR A 203 5.19 7.71 -27.30
N PHE A 204 4.77 7.01 -26.24
CA PHE A 204 4.20 5.66 -26.36
C PHE A 204 2.95 5.61 -27.25
N ALA A 205 2.14 6.67 -27.23
CA ALA A 205 0.97 6.77 -28.11
C ALA A 205 1.35 7.02 -29.58
N GLN A 206 2.40 7.79 -29.86
CA GLN A 206 2.92 8.00 -31.24
C GLN A 206 3.50 6.71 -31.83
N GLU A 207 4.12 5.88 -30.99
CA GLU A 207 4.63 4.56 -31.37
C GLU A 207 3.53 3.49 -31.49
N GLY A 208 2.28 3.83 -31.12
CA GLY A 208 1.14 2.91 -31.21
C GLY A 208 1.06 1.88 -30.08
N TRP A 209 1.87 2.00 -29.03
CA TRP A 209 1.88 1.04 -27.91
C TRP A 209 0.73 1.26 -26.93
N VAL A 210 0.26 2.51 -26.81
CA VAL A 210 -0.86 2.89 -25.97
C VAL A 210 -1.81 3.84 -26.68
N ARG A 211 -3.05 3.93 -26.20
CA ARG A 211 -4.03 4.95 -26.59
C ARG A 211 -4.37 5.81 -25.37
N LEU A 212 -4.26 7.12 -25.53
CA LEU A 212 -4.63 8.06 -24.47
C LEU A 212 -6.10 8.46 -24.58
N TYR A 213 -6.79 8.51 -23.46
CA TYR A 213 -8.14 9.06 -23.37
C TYR A 213 -8.31 9.87 -22.09
N ARG A 214 -9.44 10.56 -21.93
CA ARG A 214 -9.67 11.40 -20.75
C ARG A 214 -9.78 10.55 -19.49
N GLY A 215 -8.77 10.65 -18.62
CA GLY A 215 -8.72 9.96 -17.33
C GLY A 215 -8.08 8.57 -17.35
N GLY A 216 -7.44 8.17 -18.47
CA GLY A 216 -6.78 6.87 -18.52
C GLY A 216 -5.91 6.63 -19.74
N VAL A 217 -5.34 5.43 -19.76
CA VAL A 217 -4.46 4.92 -20.81
C VAL A 217 -4.87 3.49 -21.14
N GLU A 218 -5.18 3.23 -22.39
CA GLU A 218 -5.39 1.88 -22.91
C GLU A 218 -4.07 1.35 -23.49
N VAL A 219 -3.64 0.19 -23.05
CA VAL A 219 -2.45 -0.49 -23.58
C VAL A 219 -2.83 -1.34 -24.78
N LEU A 220 -2.26 -1.01 -25.95
CA LEU A 220 -2.50 -1.69 -27.21
C LEU A 220 -1.48 -2.81 -27.43
N ASP A 221 -0.21 -2.57 -27.08
CA ASP A 221 0.88 -3.55 -27.23
C ASP A 221 1.50 -3.88 -25.87
N LYS A 222 0.97 -4.93 -25.25
CA LYS A 222 1.47 -5.43 -23.95
C LYS A 222 2.87 -6.02 -24.06
N GLN A 223 3.19 -6.65 -25.20
CA GLN A 223 4.48 -7.30 -25.40
C GLN A 223 5.58 -6.26 -25.47
N LYS A 224 5.37 -5.17 -26.21
CA LYS A 224 6.33 -4.08 -26.30
C LYS A 224 6.60 -3.39 -24.96
N LEU A 225 5.55 -3.17 -24.16
CA LEU A 225 5.74 -2.63 -22.79
C LEU A 225 6.54 -3.59 -21.92
N GLN A 226 6.34 -4.91 -22.03
CA GLN A 226 7.14 -5.88 -21.28
C GLN A 226 8.61 -5.90 -21.71
N GLU A 227 8.91 -5.73 -23.01
CA GLU A 227 10.28 -5.60 -23.52
C GLU A 227 10.97 -4.37 -22.91
N ILE A 228 10.32 -3.20 -22.95
CA ILE A 228 10.84 -1.97 -22.35
C ILE A 228 11.03 -2.14 -20.83
N ALA A 229 10.09 -2.77 -20.15
CA ALA A 229 10.16 -3.05 -18.70
C ALA A 229 11.37 -3.92 -18.36
N ARG A 230 11.76 -4.86 -19.23
CA ARG A 230 12.96 -5.70 -19.10
C ARG A 230 14.26 -4.97 -19.44
N GLY A 231 14.19 -3.82 -20.11
CA GLY A 231 15.34 -3.05 -20.58
C GLY A 231 15.91 -3.54 -21.90
N GLN A 232 15.05 -4.06 -22.74
CA GLN A 232 15.38 -4.56 -24.09
C GLN A 232 14.88 -3.58 -25.16
#